data_0e75693f411c176df0553e470c8ad28f
#
_entry.id   0e75693f411c176df0553e470c8ad28f
#
_cell.length_a   1.000
_cell.length_b   1.000
_cell.length_c   1.000
_cell.angle_alpha   90.00
_cell.angle_beta   90.00
_cell.angle_gamma   90.00
#
_symmetry.space_group_name_H-M   'P 1'
#
loop_
_entity.id
_entity.type
_entity.pdbx_description
1 polymer ?
#
loop_
_entity_poly.entity_id
_entity_poly.type
_entity_poly.pdbx_seq_one_letter_code
_entity_poly.pdbx_strand_id
1 'polypeptide(L)'
;MTHIHLDPVGGIAGDMFVAAMLHTFPDLQKGVLAAIRDAGLPAAVRVEVMPFQDFALTGLRFAVDEPAPAQLVASPSGEHNHRAFADIAAALTASALDEKVRARALAIFSLLAKVEGEIHGVATNDVSFHELGGWDSIADIVAAAYLIEQCGATSWSIGSLPKGAGLVKTAHGPLPVPSPATARLLEGFAWHDDGRPGERVTPTGAAIVRYLNCGDRLPAGGRRLSASGYGFGTRRFMGMSNTLRVMVFADQQQSDFIREEIVTVEFELDDQTAEDISLALTRLRDLSGVLDVLQMPVYAKKGRLATHIQLLCVPS
;
A
#
# COMPACT_ATOMS: atom_id res chain seq x y z
N MET A 1 -8.56 -1.12 -11.51
CA MET A 1 -7.45 -0.58 -10.67
C MET A 1 -7.10 -1.59 -9.60
N THR A 2 -5.82 -1.73 -9.25
CA THR A 2 -5.36 -2.68 -8.23
C THR A 2 -5.09 -1.93 -6.93
N HIS A 3 -5.71 -2.38 -5.84
CA HIS A 3 -5.49 -1.84 -4.49
C HIS A 3 -4.82 -2.90 -3.63
N ILE A 4 -3.79 -2.52 -2.87
CA ILE A 4 -3.14 -3.40 -1.91
C ILE A 4 -3.42 -2.91 -0.50
N HIS A 5 -3.88 -3.83 0.35
CA HIS A 5 -4.06 -3.61 1.77
C HIS A 5 -2.99 -4.37 2.56
N LEU A 6 -2.33 -3.67 3.46
CA LEU A 6 -1.37 -4.21 4.40
C LEU A 6 -2.07 -4.44 5.74
N ASP A 7 -1.98 -5.67 6.24
CA ASP A 7 -2.56 -6.03 7.53
C ASP A 7 -1.42 -6.49 8.47
N PRO A 8 -0.95 -5.58 9.35
CA PRO A 8 0.21 -5.82 10.22
C PRO A 8 -0.16 -6.65 11.45
N VAL A 9 -0.61 -7.89 11.26
CA VAL A 9 -1.02 -8.81 12.34
C VAL A 9 0.05 -8.95 13.42
N GLY A 10 1.27 -9.29 13.02
CA GLY A 10 2.44 -9.34 13.89
C GLY A 10 3.16 -8.01 14.01
N GLY A 11 3.03 -7.18 13.02
CA GLY A 11 3.76 -5.93 12.83
C GLY A 11 4.18 -5.73 11.39
N ILE A 12 5.12 -4.82 11.16
CA ILE A 12 5.71 -4.58 9.85
C ILE A 12 7.18 -4.21 9.97
N ALA A 13 8.01 -4.87 9.19
CA ALA A 13 9.43 -4.61 8.99
C ALA A 13 9.75 -4.74 7.50
N GLY A 14 10.93 -4.33 7.07
CA GLY A 14 11.31 -4.38 5.66
C GLY A 14 11.29 -5.80 5.10
N ASP A 15 11.92 -6.73 5.81
CA ASP A 15 11.94 -8.16 5.49
C ASP A 15 10.53 -8.77 5.40
N MET A 16 9.65 -8.41 6.35
CA MET A 16 8.27 -8.88 6.37
C MET A 16 7.47 -8.34 5.17
N PHE A 17 7.69 -7.08 4.79
CA PHE A 17 7.05 -6.49 3.62
C PHE A 17 7.51 -7.21 2.33
N VAL A 18 8.81 -7.36 2.15
CA VAL A 18 9.38 -8.06 0.98
C VAL A 18 8.86 -9.49 0.90
N ALA A 19 8.90 -10.24 2.02
CA ALA A 19 8.43 -11.62 2.07
C ALA A 19 6.92 -11.73 1.74
N ALA A 20 6.08 -10.87 2.31
CA ALA A 20 4.63 -10.87 2.07
C ALA A 20 4.29 -10.54 0.61
N MET A 21 4.99 -9.55 0.04
CA MET A 21 4.84 -9.19 -1.37
C MET A 21 5.29 -10.32 -2.30
N LEU A 22 6.42 -10.97 -2.01
CA LEU A 22 6.91 -12.11 -2.81
C LEU A 22 6.00 -13.34 -2.69
N HIS A 23 5.39 -13.58 -1.52
CA HIS A 23 4.40 -14.64 -1.38
C HIS A 23 3.13 -14.35 -2.19
N THR A 24 2.79 -13.07 -2.34
CA THR A 24 1.64 -12.62 -3.13
C THR A 24 1.93 -12.59 -4.63
N PHE A 25 3.17 -12.22 -5.02
CA PHE A 25 3.64 -12.05 -6.39
C PHE A 25 4.92 -12.86 -6.63
N PRO A 26 4.86 -14.20 -6.66
CA PRO A 26 6.05 -15.06 -6.72
C PRO A 26 6.89 -14.85 -7.98
N ASP A 27 6.28 -14.44 -9.07
CA ASP A 27 6.97 -14.18 -10.34
C ASP A 27 7.98 -13.02 -10.24
N LEU A 28 7.82 -12.12 -9.25
CA LEU A 28 8.73 -10.99 -9.05
C LEU A 28 10.04 -11.37 -8.33
N GLN A 29 10.15 -12.57 -7.77
CA GLN A 29 11.32 -12.96 -6.97
C GLN A 29 12.64 -12.83 -7.73
N LYS A 30 12.70 -13.27 -8.99
CA LYS A 30 13.91 -13.18 -9.80
C LYS A 30 14.35 -11.73 -10.01
N GLY A 31 13.38 -10.85 -10.23
CA GLY A 31 13.64 -9.42 -10.41
C GLY A 31 14.09 -8.74 -9.13
N VAL A 32 13.51 -9.09 -7.96
CA VAL A 32 13.99 -8.61 -6.65
C VAL A 32 15.46 -8.96 -6.44
N LEU A 33 15.82 -10.23 -6.65
CA LEU A 33 17.20 -10.67 -6.48
C LEU A 33 18.17 -10.03 -7.50
N ALA A 34 17.69 -9.71 -8.70
CA ALA A 34 18.47 -8.94 -9.68
C ALA A 34 18.66 -7.50 -9.21
N ALA A 35 17.59 -6.82 -8.80
CA ALA A 35 17.65 -5.44 -8.32
C ALA A 35 18.59 -5.27 -7.11
N ILE A 36 18.60 -6.23 -6.18
CA ILE A 36 19.52 -6.20 -5.04
C ILE A 36 20.98 -6.30 -5.51
N ARG A 37 21.28 -7.16 -6.50
CA ARG A 37 22.64 -7.24 -7.09
C ARG A 37 23.02 -5.95 -7.81
N ASP A 38 22.09 -5.40 -8.60
CA ASP A 38 22.27 -4.18 -9.38
C ASP A 38 22.45 -2.94 -8.49
N ALA A 39 21.96 -2.98 -7.23
CA ALA A 39 22.23 -1.98 -6.21
C ALA A 39 23.67 -1.99 -5.70
N GLY A 40 24.48 -2.98 -6.07
CA GLY A 40 25.89 -3.05 -5.74
C GLY A 40 26.19 -3.64 -4.36
N LEU A 41 25.29 -4.49 -3.82
CA LEU A 41 25.59 -5.23 -2.59
C LEU A 41 26.81 -6.14 -2.79
N PRO A 42 27.71 -6.26 -1.79
CA PRO A 42 28.85 -7.16 -1.87
C PRO A 42 28.42 -8.60 -2.15
N ALA A 43 29.18 -9.32 -2.96
CA ALA A 43 28.90 -10.72 -3.30
C ALA A 43 28.91 -11.66 -2.06
N ALA A 44 29.51 -11.22 -0.95
CA ALA A 44 29.52 -11.94 0.31
C ALA A 44 28.19 -11.82 1.08
N VAL A 45 27.37 -10.81 0.80
CA VAL A 45 26.02 -10.67 1.37
C VAL A 45 25.09 -11.66 0.68
N ARG A 46 24.50 -12.55 1.45
CA ARG A 46 23.57 -13.56 0.94
C ARG A 46 22.13 -13.12 1.20
N VAL A 47 21.31 -13.24 0.17
CA VAL A 47 19.87 -12.95 0.26
C VAL A 47 19.10 -14.23 -0.02
N GLU A 48 18.27 -14.63 0.91
CA GLU A 48 17.48 -15.85 0.82
C GLU A 48 15.98 -15.56 0.97
N VAL A 49 15.20 -16.23 0.13
CA VAL A 49 13.74 -16.26 0.22
C VAL A 49 13.33 -17.69 0.50
N MET A 50 12.81 -17.95 1.68
CA MET A 50 12.54 -19.30 2.13
C MET A 50 11.09 -19.50 2.55
N PRO A 51 10.48 -20.65 2.25
CA PRO A 51 9.19 -21.03 2.82
C PRO A 51 9.25 -21.05 4.35
N PHE A 52 8.21 -20.56 4.98
CA PHE A 52 8.10 -20.56 6.43
C PHE A 52 6.69 -20.85 6.88
N GLN A 53 6.59 -21.56 8.02
CA GLN A 53 5.32 -21.88 8.66
C GLN A 53 5.38 -21.51 10.14
N ASP A 54 4.34 -20.87 10.64
CA ASP A 54 4.16 -20.58 12.05
C ASP A 54 2.67 -20.74 12.40
N PHE A 55 2.37 -21.53 13.43
CA PHE A 55 1.01 -21.98 13.73
C PHE A 55 0.33 -22.57 12.47
N ALA A 56 -0.85 -22.06 12.12
CA ALA A 56 -1.63 -22.51 10.96
C ALA A 56 -1.32 -21.73 9.66
N LEU A 57 -0.41 -20.76 9.71
CA LEU A 57 -0.11 -19.90 8.58
C LEU A 57 1.17 -20.35 7.86
N THR A 58 1.13 -20.35 6.54
CA THR A 58 2.28 -20.58 5.66
C THR A 58 2.55 -19.33 4.82
N GLY A 59 3.80 -19.08 4.52
CA GLY A 59 4.23 -17.93 3.73
C GLY A 59 5.73 -17.96 3.49
N LEU A 60 6.35 -16.79 3.42
CA LEU A 60 7.78 -16.65 3.17
C LEU A 60 8.47 -15.89 4.31
N ARG A 61 9.77 -16.12 4.41
CA ARG A 61 10.76 -15.25 5.05
C ARG A 61 11.71 -14.73 4.00
N PHE A 62 12.08 -13.47 4.18
CA PHE A 62 13.17 -12.83 3.47
C PHE A 62 14.31 -12.63 4.48
N ALA A 63 15.49 -13.13 4.18
CA ALA A 63 16.62 -13.03 5.06
C ALA A 63 17.85 -12.50 4.29
N VAL A 64 18.59 -11.64 4.96
CA VAL A 64 19.85 -11.09 4.47
C VAL A 64 20.92 -11.46 5.47
N ASP A 65 21.82 -12.36 5.06
CA ASP A 65 22.94 -12.80 5.87
C ASP A 65 24.15 -11.94 5.56
N GLU A 66 24.58 -11.16 6.53
CA GLU A 66 25.82 -10.41 6.46
C GLU A 66 26.99 -11.31 6.89
N PRO A 67 28.06 -11.34 6.10
CA PRO A 67 29.26 -12.06 6.52
C PRO A 67 29.88 -11.44 7.76
N ALA A 68 30.50 -12.26 8.61
CA ALA A 68 31.22 -11.75 9.77
C ALA A 68 32.22 -10.64 9.37
N PRO A 69 32.46 -9.62 10.22
CA PRO A 69 33.30 -8.47 9.89
C PRO A 69 34.68 -8.77 9.31
N ALA A 70 35.24 -9.92 9.65
CA ALA A 70 36.55 -10.37 9.15
C ALA A 70 36.54 -10.77 7.66
N GLN A 71 35.37 -10.94 7.02
CA GLN A 71 35.24 -11.37 5.61
C GLN A 71 34.92 -10.21 4.66
N LEU A 72 34.54 -9.06 5.19
CA LEU A 72 34.35 -7.84 4.43
C LEU A 72 35.69 -7.13 4.30
N VAL A 73 36.16 -6.89 3.08
CA VAL A 73 37.35 -6.08 2.83
C VAL A 73 37.13 -4.74 3.53
N ALA A 74 38.04 -4.39 4.42
CA ALA A 74 37.91 -3.26 5.34
C ALA A 74 37.50 -1.97 4.60
N SER A 75 36.36 -1.40 4.99
CA SER A 75 36.10 0.00 4.72
C SER A 75 37.11 0.85 5.51
N PRO A 76 37.61 1.97 4.96
CA PRO A 76 38.64 2.78 5.61
C PRO A 76 38.26 3.31 7.01
N SER A 77 36.98 3.26 7.42
CA SER A 77 36.46 3.76 8.69
C SER A 77 36.33 2.72 9.82
N GLY A 78 36.64 1.44 9.59
CA GLY A 78 36.74 0.43 10.68
C GLY A 78 35.45 0.08 11.43
N GLU A 79 34.33 0.70 11.14
CA GLU A 79 33.02 0.48 11.78
C GLU A 79 32.02 -0.05 10.77
N HIS A 80 31.67 -1.34 10.88
CA HIS A 80 30.97 -2.10 9.85
C HIS A 80 29.48 -1.81 9.69
N ASN A 81 28.87 -1.06 10.61
CA ASN A 81 27.43 -0.77 10.59
C ASN A 81 27.09 0.72 10.46
N HIS A 82 28.09 1.60 10.43
CA HIS A 82 27.86 3.04 10.32
C HIS A 82 28.06 3.49 8.88
N ARG A 83 26.98 3.87 8.19
CA ARG A 83 27.06 4.48 6.86
C ARG A 83 26.35 5.81 6.86
N ALA A 84 27.01 6.80 6.28
CA ALA A 84 26.37 8.08 6.04
C ALA A 84 25.26 7.91 4.98
N PHE A 85 24.15 8.59 5.17
CA PHE A 85 23.08 8.64 4.16
C PHE A 85 23.63 9.10 2.82
N ALA A 86 24.54 10.07 2.80
CA ALA A 86 25.18 10.56 1.58
C ALA A 86 25.91 9.44 0.81
N ASP A 87 26.59 8.52 1.51
CA ASP A 87 27.31 7.40 0.89
C ASP A 87 26.33 6.38 0.28
N ILE A 88 25.24 6.07 0.99
CA ILE A 88 24.18 5.19 0.47
C ILE A 88 23.53 5.82 -0.76
N ALA A 89 23.21 7.10 -0.69
CA ALA A 89 22.60 7.83 -1.80
C ALA A 89 23.53 7.90 -3.02
N ALA A 90 24.82 8.14 -2.82
CA ALA A 90 25.83 8.14 -3.88
C ALA A 90 25.97 6.74 -4.52
N ALA A 91 26.05 5.68 -3.70
CA ALA A 91 26.16 4.30 -4.17
C ALA A 91 24.92 3.90 -5.01
N LEU A 92 23.72 4.17 -4.51
CA LEU A 92 22.48 3.87 -5.25
C LEU A 92 22.38 4.70 -6.54
N THR A 93 22.81 5.96 -6.51
CA THR A 93 22.80 6.81 -7.72
C THR A 93 23.76 6.29 -8.80
N ALA A 94 24.91 5.76 -8.41
CA ALA A 94 25.90 5.17 -9.31
C ALA A 94 25.59 3.71 -9.72
N SER A 95 24.58 3.09 -9.12
CA SER A 95 24.24 1.68 -9.32
C SER A 95 23.59 1.42 -10.68
N ALA A 96 23.52 0.13 -11.07
CA ALA A 96 22.85 -0.33 -12.28
C ALA A 96 21.33 -0.52 -12.12
N LEU A 97 20.73 -0.06 -11.01
CA LEU A 97 19.30 -0.12 -10.78
C LEU A 97 18.49 0.62 -11.86
N ASP A 98 17.33 0.06 -12.17
CA ASP A 98 16.31 0.78 -12.93
C ASP A 98 16.02 2.16 -12.30
N GLU A 99 15.83 3.17 -13.13
CA GLU A 99 15.69 4.57 -12.70
C GLU A 99 14.54 4.76 -11.71
N LYS A 100 13.40 4.13 -11.96
CA LYS A 100 12.23 4.25 -11.08
C LYS A 100 12.44 3.53 -9.76
N VAL A 101 13.03 2.34 -9.79
CA VAL A 101 13.37 1.57 -8.58
C VAL A 101 14.38 2.35 -7.74
N ARG A 102 15.42 2.88 -8.37
CA ARG A 102 16.42 3.74 -7.72
C ARG A 102 15.79 4.97 -7.07
N ALA A 103 14.92 5.68 -7.80
CA ALA A 103 14.24 6.86 -7.27
C ALA A 103 13.37 6.54 -6.05
N ARG A 104 12.66 5.41 -6.06
CA ARG A 104 11.87 4.95 -4.92
C ARG A 104 12.74 4.58 -3.71
N ALA A 105 13.81 3.84 -3.93
CA ALA A 105 14.73 3.46 -2.86
C ALA A 105 15.34 4.71 -2.20
N LEU A 106 15.82 5.67 -2.99
CA LEU A 106 16.33 6.94 -2.49
C LEU A 106 15.27 7.75 -1.73
N ALA A 107 14.02 7.75 -2.19
CA ALA A 107 12.93 8.43 -1.50
C ALA A 107 12.63 7.80 -0.13
N ILE A 108 12.63 6.47 -0.01
CA ILE A 108 12.44 5.77 1.27
C ILE A 108 13.62 6.06 2.22
N PHE A 109 14.86 5.99 1.75
CA PHE A 109 16.03 6.35 2.56
C PHE A 109 16.02 7.82 3.00
N SER A 110 15.55 8.73 2.13
CA SER A 110 15.44 10.16 2.46
C SER A 110 14.44 10.42 3.57
N LEU A 111 13.34 9.65 3.66
CA LEU A 111 12.39 9.72 4.79
C LEU A 111 13.07 9.33 6.11
N LEU A 112 13.84 8.25 6.10
CA LEU A 112 14.61 7.80 7.26
C LEU A 112 15.65 8.83 7.67
N ALA A 113 16.45 9.30 6.72
CA ALA A 113 17.50 10.29 7.00
C ALA A 113 16.94 11.62 7.51
N LYS A 114 15.80 12.07 6.98
CA LYS A 114 15.13 13.26 7.46
C LYS A 114 14.74 13.12 8.93
N VAL A 115 14.10 12.03 9.30
CA VAL A 115 13.64 11.81 10.67
C VAL A 115 14.79 11.60 11.63
N GLU A 116 15.82 10.84 11.26
CA GLU A 116 17.03 10.67 12.06
C GLU A 116 17.76 12.02 12.24
N GLY A 117 17.83 12.84 11.18
CA GLY A 117 18.38 14.18 11.27
C GLY A 117 17.64 15.09 12.25
N GLU A 118 16.30 15.03 12.25
CA GLU A 118 15.46 15.75 13.22
C GLU A 118 15.69 15.27 14.67
N ILE A 119 15.85 13.96 14.89
CA ILE A 119 16.08 13.36 16.21
C ILE A 119 17.47 13.72 16.73
N HIS A 120 18.48 13.66 15.88
CA HIS A 120 19.87 13.92 16.26
C HIS A 120 20.30 15.39 16.17
N GLY A 121 19.44 16.26 15.62
CA GLY A 121 19.74 17.69 15.46
C GLY A 121 20.83 17.96 14.40
N VAL A 122 20.93 17.12 13.37
CA VAL A 122 21.89 17.26 12.28
C VAL A 122 21.17 17.43 10.93
N ALA A 123 21.88 17.98 9.94
CA ALA A 123 21.30 18.06 8.59
C ALA A 123 21.10 16.66 7.99
N THR A 124 20.08 16.48 7.16
CA THR A 124 19.73 15.18 6.57
C THR A 124 20.92 14.52 5.86
N ASN A 125 21.74 15.29 5.14
CA ASN A 125 22.91 14.77 4.43
C ASN A 125 24.05 14.34 5.37
N ASP A 126 24.07 14.83 6.60
CA ASP A 126 25.09 14.53 7.59
C ASP A 126 24.69 13.38 8.54
N VAL A 127 23.51 12.79 8.29
CA VAL A 127 23.03 11.65 9.06
C VAL A 127 23.91 10.43 8.81
N SER A 128 24.39 9.81 9.89
CA SER A 128 25.02 8.51 9.89
C SER A 128 24.05 7.48 10.46
N PHE A 129 23.68 6.50 9.67
CA PHE A 129 22.81 5.41 10.11
C PHE A 129 23.60 4.42 10.96
N HIS A 130 23.23 4.27 12.21
CA HIS A 130 23.88 3.35 13.15
C HIS A 130 23.31 1.93 13.05
N GLU A 131 22.02 1.82 12.74
CA GLU A 131 21.31 0.53 12.62
C GLU A 131 20.75 0.31 11.22
N LEU A 132 20.43 1.38 10.51
CA LEU A 132 19.83 1.34 9.15
C LEU A 132 20.91 1.35 8.04
N GLY A 133 22.19 1.42 8.40
CA GLY A 133 23.33 1.37 7.47
C GLY A 133 23.76 -0.05 7.08
N GLY A 134 23.19 -1.09 7.68
CA GLY A 134 23.45 -2.48 7.36
C GLY A 134 23.00 -2.85 5.94
N TRP A 135 23.59 -3.91 5.42
CA TRP A 135 23.23 -4.42 4.10
C TRP A 135 21.81 -5.01 4.08
N ASP A 136 21.32 -5.49 5.22
CA ASP A 136 19.95 -5.94 5.43
C ASP A 136 18.94 -4.83 5.11
N SER A 137 19.12 -3.65 5.70
CA SER A 137 18.25 -2.50 5.46
C SER A 137 18.32 -2.00 4.02
N ILE A 138 19.51 -2.04 3.40
CA ILE A 138 19.68 -1.65 2.00
C ILE A 138 18.97 -2.66 1.09
N ALA A 139 19.14 -3.96 1.32
CA ALA A 139 18.47 -5.00 0.57
C ALA A 139 16.94 -4.92 0.70
N ASP A 140 16.43 -4.73 1.93
CA ASP A 140 15.01 -4.58 2.21
C ASP A 140 14.39 -3.41 1.45
N ILE A 141 15.02 -2.24 1.49
CA ILE A 141 14.51 -1.02 0.86
C ILE A 141 14.58 -1.13 -0.67
N VAL A 142 15.66 -1.66 -1.23
CA VAL A 142 15.78 -1.88 -2.68
C VAL A 142 14.76 -2.91 -3.17
N ALA A 143 14.60 -4.02 -2.44
CA ALA A 143 13.61 -5.04 -2.74
C ALA A 143 12.18 -4.47 -2.67
N ALA A 144 11.87 -3.70 -1.61
CA ALA A 144 10.58 -3.03 -1.47
C ALA A 144 10.33 -2.05 -2.62
N ALA A 145 11.31 -1.22 -2.99
CA ALA A 145 11.21 -0.28 -4.10
C ALA A 145 10.92 -0.99 -5.43
N TYR A 146 11.58 -2.11 -5.70
CA TYR A 146 11.32 -2.95 -6.87
C TYR A 146 9.90 -3.51 -6.86
N LEU A 147 9.47 -4.10 -5.74
CA LEU A 147 8.14 -4.69 -5.60
C LEU A 147 7.03 -3.66 -5.74
N ILE A 148 7.20 -2.47 -5.16
CA ILE A 148 6.26 -1.35 -5.30
C ILE A 148 6.13 -0.90 -6.75
N GLU A 149 7.23 -0.84 -7.51
CA GLU A 149 7.20 -0.48 -8.93
C GLU A 149 6.51 -1.55 -9.77
N GLN A 150 6.77 -2.84 -9.51
CA GLN A 150 6.36 -3.92 -10.39
C GLN A 150 5.00 -4.54 -10.07
N CYS A 151 4.46 -4.35 -8.86
CA CYS A 151 3.19 -4.98 -8.46
C CYS A 151 1.94 -4.39 -9.14
N GLY A 152 2.08 -3.27 -9.83
CA GLY A 152 0.96 -2.63 -10.54
C GLY A 152 -0.13 -2.03 -9.63
N ALA A 153 0.17 -1.83 -8.33
CA ALA A 153 -0.77 -1.23 -7.41
C ALA A 153 -0.96 0.26 -7.70
N THR A 154 -2.22 0.68 -7.74
CA THR A 154 -2.59 2.09 -7.94
C THR A 154 -2.90 2.82 -6.64
N SER A 155 -3.14 2.09 -5.56
CA SER A 155 -3.39 2.65 -4.22
C SER A 155 -3.10 1.62 -3.13
N TRP A 156 -2.83 2.14 -1.93
CA TRP A 156 -2.45 1.36 -0.76
C TRP A 156 -3.27 1.76 0.46
N SER A 157 -3.53 0.80 1.33
CA SER A 157 -4.05 1.04 2.68
C SER A 157 -3.39 0.11 3.69
N ILE A 158 -3.47 0.49 4.96
CA ILE A 158 -2.91 -0.29 6.06
C ILE A 158 -3.89 -0.36 7.23
N GLY A 159 -3.96 -1.50 7.87
CA GLY A 159 -4.68 -1.68 9.13
C GLY A 159 -4.01 -0.94 10.28
N SER A 160 -4.67 -0.90 11.44
CA SER A 160 -4.11 -0.33 12.65
C SER A 160 -2.79 -1.01 13.03
N LEU A 161 -1.78 -0.22 13.37
CA LEU A 161 -0.42 -0.67 13.68
C LEU A 161 -0.32 -1.16 15.13
N PRO A 162 0.29 -2.33 15.40
CA PRO A 162 0.51 -2.76 16.76
C PRO A 162 1.66 -1.96 17.41
N LYS A 163 1.38 -1.34 18.57
CA LYS A 163 2.33 -0.45 19.26
C LYS A 163 3.58 -1.16 19.74
N GLY A 164 3.43 -2.38 20.26
CA GLY A 164 4.47 -3.02 21.02
C GLY A 164 4.72 -2.34 22.38
N ALA A 165 5.71 -2.81 23.11
CA ALA A 165 6.05 -2.23 24.42
C ALA A 165 7.48 -2.57 24.86
N GLY A 166 7.97 -1.84 25.84
CA GLY A 166 9.30 -2.05 26.45
C GLY A 166 10.39 -1.23 25.77
N LEU A 167 11.59 -1.78 25.76
CA LEU A 167 12.79 -1.14 25.23
C LEU A 167 13.42 -2.02 24.15
N VAL A 168 13.91 -1.41 23.09
CA VAL A 168 14.79 -2.03 22.09
C VAL A 168 16.23 -1.60 22.37
N LYS A 169 17.17 -2.53 22.28
CA LYS A 169 18.59 -2.24 22.38
C LYS A 169 19.08 -1.68 21.06
N THR A 170 19.72 -0.53 21.10
CA THR A 170 20.27 0.15 19.94
C THR A 170 21.72 0.57 20.20
N ALA A 171 22.42 1.01 19.15
CA ALA A 171 23.76 1.59 19.28
C ALA A 171 23.79 2.81 20.23
N HIS A 172 22.67 3.50 20.38
CA HIS A 172 22.49 4.64 21.29
C HIS A 172 22.02 4.22 22.71
N GLY A 173 22.01 2.93 23.00
CA GLY A 173 21.45 2.38 24.24
C GLY A 173 19.99 1.96 24.09
N PRO A 174 19.30 1.67 25.20
CA PRO A 174 17.92 1.22 25.17
C PRO A 174 16.98 2.38 24.82
N LEU A 175 16.21 2.23 23.71
CA LEU A 175 15.19 3.18 23.28
C LEU A 175 13.77 2.63 23.53
N PRO A 176 12.77 3.50 23.76
CA PRO A 176 11.38 3.08 23.91
C PRO A 176 10.82 2.47 22.63
N VAL A 177 9.84 1.58 22.78
CA VAL A 177 9.08 0.98 21.67
C VAL A 177 7.68 1.64 21.60
N PRO A 178 7.25 2.15 20.44
CA PRO A 178 8.00 2.25 19.17
C PRO A 178 9.22 3.14 19.28
N SER A 179 10.25 2.88 18.46
CA SER A 179 11.44 3.74 18.44
C SER A 179 11.08 5.16 18.01
N PRO A 180 11.87 6.19 18.43
CA PRO A 180 11.57 7.58 18.08
C PRO A 180 11.40 7.81 16.58
N ALA A 181 12.24 7.19 15.75
CA ALA A 181 12.13 7.27 14.29
C ALA A 181 10.83 6.66 13.77
N THR A 182 10.46 5.47 14.26
CA THR A 182 9.20 4.81 13.91
C THR A 182 8.00 5.68 14.31
N ALA A 183 7.98 6.20 15.53
CA ALA A 183 6.89 7.05 16.00
C ALA A 183 6.73 8.31 15.13
N ARG A 184 7.85 8.96 14.81
CA ARG A 184 7.87 10.18 14.01
C ARG A 184 7.42 9.94 12.56
N LEU A 185 7.90 8.85 11.94
CA LEU A 185 7.50 8.47 10.58
C LEU A 185 6.00 8.20 10.48
N LEU A 186 5.39 7.65 11.52
CA LEU A 186 4.00 7.18 11.48
C LEU A 186 3.03 8.08 12.26
N GLU A 187 3.38 9.34 12.50
CA GLU A 187 2.43 10.35 12.96
C GLU A 187 1.23 10.42 12.02
N GLY A 188 0.02 10.39 12.60
CA GLY A 188 -1.25 10.39 11.86
C GLY A 188 -1.80 9.02 11.46
N PHE A 189 -1.02 7.94 11.63
CA PHE A 189 -1.54 6.58 11.44
C PHE A 189 -2.28 6.05 12.67
N ALA A 190 -3.19 5.10 12.45
CA ALA A 190 -3.92 4.46 13.53
C ALA A 190 -3.06 3.39 14.23
N TRP A 191 -3.08 3.37 15.56
CA TRP A 191 -2.35 2.41 16.39
C TRP A 191 -3.29 1.69 17.36
N HIS A 192 -2.92 0.47 17.74
CA HIS A 192 -3.56 -0.28 18.82
C HIS A 192 -2.51 -0.89 19.77
N ASP A 193 -2.90 -1.10 21.00
CA ASP A 193 -2.08 -1.77 21.99
C ASP A 193 -2.69 -3.15 22.31
N ASP A 194 -1.99 -4.20 21.94
CA ASP A 194 -2.38 -5.58 22.21
C ASP A 194 -1.67 -6.16 23.46
N GLY A 195 -0.97 -5.31 24.22
CA GLY A 195 -0.23 -5.68 25.43
C GLY A 195 1.03 -6.50 25.19
N ARG A 196 1.46 -6.71 23.96
CA ARG A 196 2.61 -7.55 23.62
C ARG A 196 3.92 -6.76 23.63
N PRO A 197 4.98 -7.33 24.24
CA PRO A 197 6.26 -6.65 24.35
C PRO A 197 7.05 -6.70 23.04
N GLY A 198 7.96 -5.73 22.91
CA GLY A 198 8.98 -5.64 21.88
C GLY A 198 8.57 -4.80 20.68
N GLU A 199 9.54 -4.53 19.84
CA GLU A 199 9.35 -3.77 18.61
C GLU A 199 8.52 -4.57 17.61
N ARG A 200 7.42 -4.00 17.18
CA ARG A 200 6.46 -4.57 16.25
C ARG A 200 6.53 -3.88 14.88
N VAL A 201 6.90 -2.63 14.88
CA VAL A 201 7.06 -1.81 13.69
C VAL A 201 8.48 -1.26 13.70
N THR A 202 9.28 -1.69 12.74
CA THR A 202 10.67 -1.21 12.61
C THR A 202 10.73 0.11 11.84
N PRO A 203 11.81 0.89 11.97
CA PRO A 203 11.99 2.12 11.20
C PRO A 203 11.92 1.87 9.67
N THR A 204 12.49 0.77 9.18
CA THR A 204 12.43 0.40 7.74
C THR A 204 11.01 0.14 7.29
N GLY A 205 10.24 -0.66 8.07
CA GLY A 205 8.82 -0.89 7.81
C GLY A 205 7.99 0.40 7.85
N ALA A 206 8.27 1.26 8.84
CA ALA A 206 7.62 2.57 8.97
C ALA A 206 7.88 3.50 7.77
N ALA A 207 9.12 3.52 7.28
CA ALA A 207 9.49 4.32 6.11
C ALA A 207 8.79 3.85 4.83
N ILE A 208 8.66 2.53 4.63
CA ILE A 208 7.89 1.95 3.52
C ILE A 208 6.43 2.38 3.61
N VAL A 209 5.78 2.24 4.77
CA VAL A 209 4.38 2.66 4.99
C VAL A 209 4.19 4.14 4.72
N ARG A 210 5.07 4.99 5.23
CA ARG A 210 5.04 6.44 5.00
C ARG A 210 5.21 6.78 3.52
N TYR A 211 6.14 6.12 2.84
CA TYR A 211 6.38 6.31 1.41
C TYR A 211 5.16 5.95 0.56
N LEU A 212 4.50 4.85 0.87
CA LEU A 212 3.29 4.40 0.19
C LEU A 212 2.09 5.32 0.41
N ASN A 213 2.17 6.22 1.39
CA ASN A 213 1.08 7.12 1.79
C ASN A 213 -0.24 6.35 1.98
N CYS A 214 -0.16 5.25 2.73
CA CYS A 214 -1.27 4.34 2.94
C CYS A 214 -2.49 5.05 3.55
N GLY A 215 -3.67 4.84 2.96
CA GLY A 215 -4.93 5.17 3.60
C GLY A 215 -5.23 4.23 4.77
N ASP A 216 -6.17 4.62 5.64
CA ASP A 216 -6.60 3.81 6.80
C ASP A 216 -7.70 2.80 6.47
N ARG A 217 -8.26 2.86 5.26
CA ARG A 217 -9.40 2.05 4.81
C ARG A 217 -9.24 1.58 3.38
N LEU A 218 -9.93 0.51 3.08
CA LEU A 218 -10.16 0.11 1.69
C LEU A 218 -10.94 1.23 0.97
N PRO A 219 -10.60 1.55 -0.29
CA PRO A 219 -11.39 2.48 -1.09
C PRO A 219 -12.85 2.06 -1.17
N ALA A 220 -13.75 3.04 -1.21
CA ALA A 220 -15.18 2.78 -1.34
C ALA A 220 -15.50 2.02 -2.65
N GLY A 221 -16.58 1.25 -2.62
CA GLY A 221 -17.05 0.43 -3.75
C GLY A 221 -16.77 -1.06 -3.58
N GLY A 222 -17.43 -1.89 -4.38
CA GLY A 222 -17.21 -3.34 -4.39
C GLY A 222 -15.85 -3.69 -4.97
N ARG A 223 -15.07 -4.48 -4.24
CA ARG A 223 -13.76 -4.98 -4.69
C ARG A 223 -13.69 -6.48 -4.47
N ARG A 224 -13.00 -7.15 -5.37
CA ARG A 224 -12.75 -8.59 -5.26
C ARG A 224 -11.35 -8.81 -4.72
N LEU A 225 -11.23 -9.58 -3.63
CA LEU A 225 -9.94 -10.10 -3.19
C LEU A 225 -9.43 -11.08 -4.24
N SER A 226 -8.30 -10.76 -4.88
CA SER A 226 -7.72 -11.56 -5.96
C SER A 226 -6.53 -12.40 -5.51
N ALA A 227 -5.77 -11.92 -4.53
CA ALA A 227 -4.62 -12.64 -3.97
C ALA A 227 -4.36 -12.21 -2.53
N SER A 228 -3.68 -13.07 -1.77
CA SER A 228 -3.15 -12.74 -0.46
C SER A 228 -1.85 -13.49 -0.19
N GLY A 229 -0.97 -12.88 0.62
CA GLY A 229 0.30 -13.48 1.00
C GLY A 229 0.74 -13.07 2.39
N TYR A 230 1.66 -13.85 2.96
CA TYR A 230 2.17 -13.70 4.32
C TYR A 230 3.69 -13.63 4.32
N GLY A 231 4.23 -12.60 4.98
CA GLY A 231 5.65 -12.46 5.26
C GLY A 231 5.91 -12.53 6.76
N PHE A 232 6.84 -13.38 7.18
CA PHE A 232 7.13 -13.63 8.59
C PHE A 232 8.41 -12.94 9.03
N GLY A 233 8.33 -12.23 10.15
CA GLY A 233 9.50 -11.68 10.83
C GLY A 233 10.27 -12.75 11.62
N THR A 234 11.47 -12.40 12.07
CA THR A 234 12.37 -13.29 12.82
C THR A 234 11.93 -13.51 14.27
N ARG A 235 11.29 -12.50 14.87
CA ARG A 235 10.83 -12.59 16.26
C ARG A 235 9.66 -13.55 16.42
N ARG A 236 9.63 -14.30 17.52
CA ARG A 236 8.49 -15.17 17.87
C ARG A 236 7.64 -14.54 18.97
N PHE A 237 6.32 -14.60 18.81
CA PHE A 237 5.35 -14.20 19.82
C PHE A 237 4.61 -15.43 20.35
N MET A 238 4.28 -15.40 21.66
CA MET A 238 3.42 -16.45 22.24
C MET A 238 1.97 -16.26 21.75
N GLY A 239 1.39 -17.35 21.22
CA GLY A 239 -0.02 -17.40 20.85
C GLY A 239 -0.41 -16.66 19.57
N MET A 240 0.53 -16.14 18.80
CA MET A 240 0.26 -15.55 17.48
C MET A 240 1.48 -15.59 16.59
N SER A 241 1.26 -15.57 15.28
CA SER A 241 2.32 -15.47 14.29
C SER A 241 2.81 -14.02 14.16
N ASN A 242 4.13 -13.85 14.07
CA ASN A 242 4.74 -12.58 13.71
C ASN A 242 4.72 -12.43 12.19
N THR A 243 3.62 -11.93 11.66
CA THR A 243 3.41 -11.88 10.21
C THR A 243 2.78 -10.56 9.77
N LEU A 244 3.17 -10.12 8.59
CA LEU A 244 2.47 -9.13 7.78
C LEU A 244 1.66 -9.90 6.73
N ARG A 245 0.37 -9.57 6.61
CA ARG A 245 -0.46 -10.05 5.50
C ARG A 245 -0.62 -8.96 4.45
N VAL A 246 -0.44 -9.34 3.21
CA VAL A 246 -0.75 -8.53 2.03
C VAL A 246 -2.04 -9.06 1.40
N MET A 247 -2.97 -8.19 1.09
CA MET A 247 -4.21 -8.51 0.39
C MET A 247 -4.34 -7.63 -0.85
N VAL A 248 -4.56 -8.26 -2.01
CA VAL A 248 -4.70 -7.58 -3.30
C VAL A 248 -6.16 -7.56 -3.70
N PHE A 249 -6.67 -6.37 -3.92
CA PHE A 249 -8.04 -6.14 -4.36
C PHE A 249 -8.04 -5.57 -5.78
N ALA A 250 -8.76 -6.25 -6.66
CA ALA A 250 -9.10 -5.72 -7.97
C ALA A 250 -10.46 -5.03 -7.92
N ASP A 251 -10.65 -4.00 -8.73
CA ASP A 251 -12.00 -3.50 -8.96
C ASP A 251 -12.86 -4.68 -9.41
N GLN A 252 -14.03 -4.78 -8.84
CA GLN A 252 -15.02 -5.67 -9.39
C GLN A 252 -15.24 -5.15 -10.82
N GLN A 253 -14.78 -5.91 -11.82
CA GLN A 253 -15.22 -5.64 -13.19
C GLN A 253 -16.74 -5.48 -13.08
N GLN A 254 -17.23 -4.29 -13.35
CA GLN A 254 -18.64 -4.11 -13.54
C GLN A 254 -19.02 -5.20 -14.55
N SER A 255 -19.81 -6.20 -14.10
CA SER A 255 -20.51 -7.06 -15.04
C SER A 255 -20.94 -6.17 -16.21
N ASP A 256 -20.92 -6.68 -17.43
CA ASP A 256 -21.21 -6.01 -18.70
C ASP A 256 -22.53 -5.17 -18.74
N PHE A 257 -22.93 -4.63 -17.62
CA PHE A 257 -23.94 -3.58 -17.56
C PHE A 257 -23.24 -2.28 -17.99
N ILE A 258 -23.48 -1.92 -19.23
CA ILE A 258 -23.22 -0.59 -19.72
C ILE A 258 -24.04 0.33 -18.80
N ARG A 259 -23.36 1.14 -17.97
CA ARG A 259 -24.02 2.23 -17.27
C ARG A 259 -24.25 3.33 -18.27
N GLU A 260 -25.49 3.47 -18.70
CA GLU A 260 -25.94 4.63 -19.44
C GLU A 260 -26.57 5.61 -18.45
N GLU A 261 -26.20 6.86 -18.59
CA GLU A 261 -26.84 7.95 -17.88
C GLU A 261 -28.09 8.35 -18.67
N ILE A 262 -29.24 8.37 -18.01
CA ILE A 262 -30.49 8.81 -18.60
C ILE A 262 -31.07 9.98 -17.81
N VAL A 263 -31.73 10.87 -18.50
CA VAL A 263 -32.49 11.96 -17.91
C VAL A 263 -33.97 11.60 -17.92
N THR A 264 -34.64 11.75 -16.77
CA THR A 264 -36.08 11.55 -16.66
C THR A 264 -36.75 12.91 -16.60
N VAL A 265 -37.73 13.14 -17.48
CA VAL A 265 -38.60 14.34 -17.46
C VAL A 265 -40.00 13.87 -17.12
N GLU A 266 -40.60 14.49 -16.08
CA GLU A 266 -41.92 14.11 -15.58
C GLU A 266 -42.81 15.32 -15.49
N PHE A 267 -44.10 15.17 -15.88
CA PHE A 267 -45.12 16.18 -15.73
C PHE A 267 -46.50 15.55 -15.74
N GLU A 268 -47.52 16.34 -15.32
CA GLU A 268 -48.91 15.92 -15.22
C GLU A 268 -49.81 16.81 -16.09
N LEU A 269 -50.80 16.20 -16.72
CA LEU A 269 -51.82 16.85 -17.56
C LEU A 269 -53.18 16.53 -17.00
N ASP A 270 -53.98 17.57 -16.63
CA ASP A 270 -55.33 17.44 -16.05
C ASP A 270 -56.42 18.15 -16.88
N ASP A 271 -56.04 18.81 -17.98
CA ASP A 271 -56.92 19.67 -18.77
C ASP A 271 -56.92 19.36 -20.28
N GLN A 272 -56.34 18.20 -20.69
CA GLN A 272 -56.27 17.79 -22.09
C GLN A 272 -57.18 16.59 -22.39
N THR A 273 -57.64 16.50 -23.65
CA THR A 273 -58.38 15.32 -24.10
C THR A 273 -57.48 14.12 -24.30
N ALA A 274 -58.03 12.91 -24.23
CA ALA A 274 -57.25 11.67 -24.47
C ALA A 274 -56.68 11.63 -25.88
N GLU A 275 -57.39 12.17 -26.87
CA GLU A 275 -56.96 12.25 -28.25
C GLU A 275 -55.74 13.21 -28.40
N ASP A 276 -55.79 14.38 -27.77
CA ASP A 276 -54.68 15.34 -27.80
C ASP A 276 -53.46 14.78 -27.13
N ILE A 277 -53.60 14.14 -25.95
CA ILE A 277 -52.53 13.46 -25.24
C ILE A 277 -51.93 12.36 -26.16
N SER A 278 -52.73 11.52 -26.78
CA SER A 278 -52.25 10.44 -27.65
C SER A 278 -51.41 10.96 -28.82
N LEU A 279 -51.86 12.07 -29.45
CA LEU A 279 -51.17 12.71 -30.54
C LEU A 279 -49.82 13.29 -30.08
N ALA A 280 -49.82 13.94 -28.92
CA ALA A 280 -48.62 14.53 -28.33
C ALA A 280 -47.60 13.45 -27.95
N LEU A 281 -48.05 12.34 -27.35
CA LEU A 281 -47.13 11.22 -26.99
C LEU A 281 -46.51 10.56 -28.21
N THR A 282 -47.27 10.44 -29.33
CA THR A 282 -46.69 9.95 -30.59
C THR A 282 -45.57 10.83 -31.09
N ARG A 283 -45.76 12.15 -31.06
CA ARG A 283 -44.75 13.12 -31.48
C ARG A 283 -43.55 13.12 -30.55
N LEU A 284 -43.74 12.95 -29.24
CA LEU A 284 -42.65 12.87 -28.26
C LEU A 284 -41.79 11.63 -28.49
N ARG A 285 -42.39 10.49 -28.86
CA ARG A 285 -41.64 9.27 -29.18
C ARG A 285 -40.77 9.40 -30.42
N ASP A 286 -41.17 10.26 -31.36
CA ASP A 286 -40.44 10.50 -32.60
C ASP A 286 -39.28 11.52 -32.44
N LEU A 287 -39.13 12.14 -31.26
CA LEU A 287 -38.07 13.09 -31.02
C LEU A 287 -36.71 12.39 -30.85
N SER A 288 -35.71 12.93 -31.50
CA SER A 288 -34.33 12.50 -31.30
C SER A 288 -33.89 12.69 -29.85
N GLY A 289 -33.37 11.63 -29.24
CA GLY A 289 -32.93 11.65 -27.84
C GLY A 289 -33.97 11.20 -26.81
N VAL A 290 -35.22 10.95 -27.21
CA VAL A 290 -36.20 10.29 -26.36
C VAL A 290 -36.08 8.78 -26.52
N LEU A 291 -35.85 8.08 -25.40
CA LEU A 291 -35.68 6.63 -25.37
C LEU A 291 -37.01 5.92 -25.17
N ASP A 292 -37.86 6.45 -24.31
CA ASP A 292 -39.20 5.92 -24.04
C ASP A 292 -40.12 6.99 -23.48
N VAL A 293 -41.43 6.78 -23.64
CA VAL A 293 -42.49 7.65 -23.10
C VAL A 293 -43.55 6.79 -22.44
N LEU A 294 -43.69 6.96 -21.13
CA LEU A 294 -44.65 6.27 -20.29
C LEU A 294 -45.81 7.20 -19.95
N GLN A 295 -47.02 6.64 -19.83
CA GLN A 295 -48.20 7.38 -19.32
C GLN A 295 -48.91 6.57 -18.23
N MET A 296 -49.35 7.24 -17.20
CA MET A 296 -50.03 6.64 -16.04
C MET A 296 -51.19 7.53 -15.57
N PRO A 297 -52.40 6.97 -15.30
CA PRO A 297 -53.47 7.72 -14.67
C PRO A 297 -53.12 8.01 -13.23
N VAL A 298 -53.28 9.29 -12.79
CA VAL A 298 -53.04 9.74 -11.43
C VAL A 298 -54.16 10.61 -10.94
N TYR A 299 -54.33 10.71 -9.63
CA TYR A 299 -55.28 11.64 -9.02
C TYR A 299 -54.55 12.94 -8.62
N ALA A 300 -54.90 14.03 -9.27
CA ALA A 300 -54.36 15.36 -9.01
C ALA A 300 -55.17 16.11 -7.97
N LYS A 301 -54.92 17.41 -7.81
CA LYS A 301 -55.65 18.29 -6.86
C LYS A 301 -57.17 18.19 -6.97
N LYS A 302 -57.84 18.17 -5.84
CA LYS A 302 -59.30 18.10 -5.72
C LYS A 302 -59.90 16.78 -6.27
N GLY A 303 -59.11 15.69 -6.32
CA GLY A 303 -59.58 14.38 -6.78
C GLY A 303 -59.85 14.28 -8.28
N ARG A 304 -59.30 15.18 -9.09
CA ARG A 304 -59.42 15.11 -10.55
C ARG A 304 -58.51 14.03 -11.09
N LEU A 305 -58.98 13.32 -12.11
CA LEU A 305 -58.11 12.39 -12.87
C LEU A 305 -57.16 13.21 -13.74
N ALA A 306 -55.89 12.90 -13.69
CA ALA A 306 -54.86 13.48 -14.53
C ALA A 306 -54.02 12.35 -15.16
N THR A 307 -53.26 12.70 -16.17
CA THR A 307 -52.32 11.78 -16.81
C THR A 307 -50.90 12.21 -16.44
N HIS A 308 -50.16 11.36 -15.74
CA HIS A 308 -48.71 11.51 -15.51
C HIS A 308 -47.94 11.01 -16.73
N ILE A 309 -47.05 11.84 -17.23
CA ILE A 309 -46.14 11.52 -18.36
C ILE A 309 -44.75 11.49 -17.83
N GLN A 310 -44.02 10.40 -18.20
CA GLN A 310 -42.59 10.23 -17.90
C GLN A 310 -41.86 9.98 -19.21
N LEU A 311 -40.85 10.79 -19.51
CA LEU A 311 -39.95 10.59 -20.64
C LEU A 311 -38.60 10.13 -20.12
N LEU A 312 -38.04 9.14 -20.74
CA LEU A 312 -36.66 8.72 -20.59
C LEU A 312 -35.85 9.27 -21.76
N CYS A 313 -34.82 10.07 -21.48
CA CYS A 313 -34.05 10.78 -22.51
C CYS A 313 -32.55 10.49 -22.35
N VAL A 314 -31.81 10.57 -23.44
CA VAL A 314 -30.34 10.65 -23.40
C VAL A 314 -29.92 12.03 -22.85
N PRO A 315 -28.85 12.11 -22.04
CA PRO A 315 -28.25 13.39 -21.64
C PRO A 315 -27.79 14.19 -22.85
N SER A 316 -27.93 15.52 -22.79
CA SER A 316 -27.48 16.43 -23.86
C SER A 316 -25.96 16.59 -23.91
#